data_12aaa231fd7f6f5ae54a4c50a925ea45
#
_entry.id   12aaa231fd7f6f5ae54a4c50a925ea45
#
_cell.length_a   1.000
_cell.length_b   1.000
_cell.length_c   1.000
_cell.angle_alpha   90.00
_cell.angle_beta   90.00
_cell.angle_gamma   90.00
#
_symmetry.space_group_name_H-M   'P 1'
#
loop_
_entity.id
_entity.type
_entity.pdbx_description
1 polymer ?
#
loop_
_entity_poly.entity_id
_entity_poly.type
_entity_poly.pdbx_seq_one_letter_code
_entity_poly.pdbx_strand_id
1 'polypeptide(L)'
;MISIFIKNSKICDKYYSKRRLDMDLKIKTETEEFHGRTCGIIKQENKFLIMKVNKTSYFHIPGGHIEIGEDSKEAVIREIKEEIGCDVQEANLFVIQENFWIRNNRKCHGIEFYYIIKPKQQLQMIDCEKA
;
A
#
# COMPACT_ATOMS: atom_id res chain seq x y z
N MET A 1 21.19 0.05 -9.79
CA MET A 1 20.75 1.35 -9.26
C MET A 1 19.24 1.32 -9.11
N ILE A 2 18.73 1.45 -7.92
CA ILE A 2 17.29 1.50 -7.65
C ILE A 2 16.87 2.96 -7.80
N SER A 3 16.21 3.31 -8.89
CA SER A 3 15.57 4.61 -9.01
C SER A 3 14.15 4.52 -8.46
N ILE A 4 13.80 5.45 -7.64
CA ILE A 4 12.57 5.45 -6.84
C ILE A 4 11.65 6.56 -7.37
N PHE A 5 10.37 6.28 -7.51
CA PHE A 5 9.36 7.21 -7.99
C PHE A 5 8.40 7.60 -6.89
N ILE A 6 7.99 8.86 -6.88
CA ILE A 6 7.06 9.40 -5.89
C ILE A 6 5.84 9.94 -6.60
N LYS A 7 4.65 9.51 -6.16
CA LYS A 7 3.40 10.18 -6.48
C LYS A 7 2.90 10.90 -5.22
N ASN A 8 2.58 12.17 -5.33
CA ASN A 8 1.92 12.91 -4.26
C ASN A 8 0.49 12.38 -4.06
N SER A 9 0.16 12.03 -2.83
CA SER A 9 -1.10 11.39 -2.43
C SER A 9 -2.35 12.30 -2.46
N LYS A 10 -2.35 13.37 -3.26
CA LYS A 10 -3.52 14.28 -3.36
C LYS A 10 -4.81 13.64 -3.91
N ILE A 11 -4.75 12.40 -4.38
CA ILE A 11 -5.93 11.68 -4.90
C ILE A 11 -6.70 10.98 -3.78
N CYS A 12 -6.11 10.84 -2.60
CA CYS A 12 -6.68 10.07 -1.50
C CYS A 12 -7.98 10.67 -0.94
N ASP A 13 -8.12 12.00 -0.93
CA ASP A 13 -9.26 12.65 -0.27
C ASP A 13 -10.62 12.44 -0.98
N LYS A 14 -10.61 12.14 -2.26
CA LYS A 14 -11.83 12.03 -3.06
C LYS A 14 -12.51 10.66 -3.01
N TYR A 15 -11.76 9.60 -2.70
CA TYR A 15 -12.28 8.24 -2.63
C TYR A 15 -12.60 7.77 -1.22
N TYR A 16 -11.96 8.33 -0.21
CA TYR A 16 -12.19 7.99 1.20
C TYR A 16 -13.59 8.32 1.71
N SER A 17 -14.29 9.24 1.07
CA SER A 17 -15.61 9.68 1.53
C SER A 17 -16.76 8.69 1.23
N LYS A 18 -16.55 7.66 0.42
CA LYS A 18 -17.60 6.74 -0.05
C LYS A 18 -17.69 5.39 0.68
N ARG A 19 -16.67 5.00 1.46
CA ARG A 19 -16.63 3.68 2.11
C ARG A 19 -16.59 3.76 3.63
N ARG A 20 -17.60 4.38 4.24
CA ARG A 20 -17.69 4.48 5.72
C ARG A 20 -18.14 3.21 6.44
N LEU A 21 -18.37 2.10 5.74
CA LEU A 21 -18.95 0.87 6.31
C LEU A 21 -18.02 -0.34 6.25
N ASP A 22 -16.88 -0.23 5.56
CA ASP A 22 -15.94 -1.34 5.43
C ASP A 22 -14.98 -1.33 6.63
N MET A 23 -14.75 -2.51 7.19
CA MET A 23 -13.91 -2.68 8.37
C MET A 23 -12.55 -3.26 7.96
N ASP A 24 -11.49 -2.60 8.36
CA ASP A 24 -10.12 -3.09 8.19
C ASP A 24 -9.90 -4.40 8.98
N LEU A 25 -9.11 -5.30 8.41
CA LEU A 25 -8.58 -6.46 9.10
C LEU A 25 -7.53 -6.00 10.13
N LYS A 26 -8.04 -5.42 11.19
CA LYS A 26 -7.26 -4.84 12.28
C LYS A 26 -7.91 -5.11 13.60
N ILE A 27 -7.13 -5.59 14.56
CA ILE A 27 -7.56 -5.79 15.94
C ILE A 27 -6.71 -4.87 16.81
N LYS A 28 -7.35 -4.13 17.71
CA LYS A 28 -6.68 -3.23 18.62
C LYS A 28 -7.24 -3.38 20.03
N THR A 29 -6.34 -3.64 20.97
CA THR A 29 -6.61 -3.65 22.42
C THR A 29 -5.81 -2.54 23.10
N GLU A 30 -5.85 -2.48 24.41
CA GLU A 30 -5.00 -1.52 25.18
C GLU A 30 -3.51 -1.83 25.05
N THR A 31 -3.13 -3.10 24.87
CA THR A 31 -1.74 -3.57 24.90
C THR A 31 -1.23 -4.15 23.60
N GLU A 32 -2.11 -4.49 22.66
CA GLU A 32 -1.79 -5.26 21.47
C GLU A 32 -2.52 -4.75 20.24
N GLU A 33 -1.88 -4.88 19.09
CA GLU A 33 -2.49 -4.62 17.77
C GLU A 33 -2.12 -5.73 16.78
N PHE A 34 -3.10 -6.14 15.97
CA PHE A 34 -2.89 -7.01 14.81
C PHE A 34 -3.31 -6.28 13.55
N HIS A 35 -2.52 -6.45 12.47
CA HIS A 35 -2.77 -5.82 11.18
C HIS A 35 -2.67 -6.84 10.05
N GLY A 36 -3.72 -7.00 9.25
CA GLY A 36 -3.69 -7.67 7.95
C GLY A 36 -3.55 -6.63 6.84
N ARG A 37 -2.44 -6.67 6.09
CA ARG A 37 -2.12 -5.68 5.08
C ARG A 37 -1.74 -6.32 3.75
N THR A 38 -1.83 -5.53 2.70
CA THR A 38 -1.39 -5.90 1.36
C THR A 38 -0.60 -4.76 0.73
N CYS A 39 0.39 -5.08 -0.06
CA CYS A 39 1.25 -4.12 -0.74
C CYS A 39 1.48 -4.53 -2.19
N GLY A 40 1.53 -3.54 -3.08
CA GLY A 40 1.78 -3.73 -4.49
C GLY A 40 3.16 -3.23 -4.91
N ILE A 41 3.99 -4.12 -5.42
CA ILE A 41 5.30 -3.79 -5.99
C ILE A 41 5.11 -3.54 -7.48
N ILE A 42 5.33 -2.30 -7.90
CA ILE A 42 5.27 -1.89 -9.30
C ILE A 42 6.66 -1.55 -9.77
N LYS A 43 7.11 -2.26 -10.80
CA LYS A 43 8.37 -1.97 -11.50
C LYS A 43 8.05 -1.45 -12.89
N GLN A 44 8.64 -0.33 -13.26
CA GLN A 44 8.55 0.24 -14.59
C GLN A 44 9.95 0.65 -15.05
N GLU A 45 10.38 0.14 -16.21
CA GLU A 45 11.78 0.21 -16.63
C GLU A 45 12.69 -0.39 -15.56
N ASN A 46 13.66 0.20 -15.04
CA ASN A 46 14.49 -0.33 -13.94
C ASN A 46 14.23 0.37 -12.60
N LYS A 47 13.00 0.82 -12.40
CA LYS A 47 12.63 1.63 -11.24
C LYS A 47 11.41 1.06 -10.53
N PHE A 48 11.38 1.19 -9.21
CA PHE A 48 10.24 0.80 -8.39
C PHE A 48 9.43 2.01 -7.96
N LEU A 49 8.11 1.85 -7.94
CA LEU A 49 7.23 2.87 -7.40
C LEU A 49 7.26 2.84 -5.88
N ILE A 50 7.56 3.97 -5.29
CA ILE A 50 7.30 4.22 -3.87
C ILE A 50 6.49 5.51 -3.72
N MET A 51 5.78 5.61 -2.64
CA MET A 51 4.96 6.77 -2.29
C MET A 51 5.60 7.53 -1.14
N LYS A 52 5.54 8.85 -1.22
CA LYS A 52 5.96 9.73 -0.14
C LYS A 52 4.74 10.17 0.66
N VAL A 53 4.80 10.00 1.96
CA VAL A 53 3.77 10.56 2.85
C VAL A 53 3.99 12.07 2.95
N ASN A 54 2.96 12.85 2.64
CA ASN A 54 2.99 14.31 2.65
C ASN A 54 3.63 14.87 3.93
N LYS A 55 4.55 15.83 3.77
CA LYS A 55 5.26 16.52 4.85
C LYS A 55 6.12 15.65 5.78
N THR A 56 6.39 14.42 5.40
CA THR A 56 7.29 13.53 6.14
C THR A 56 8.46 13.09 5.28
N SER A 57 9.49 12.50 5.90
CA SER A 57 10.59 11.84 5.20
C SER A 57 10.30 10.35 4.93
N TYR A 58 9.09 9.88 5.22
CA TYR A 58 8.73 8.48 5.06
C TYR A 58 8.29 8.16 3.65
N PHE A 59 8.80 7.03 3.17
CA PHE A 59 8.42 6.42 1.91
C PHE A 59 7.80 5.05 2.19
N HIS A 60 6.83 4.65 1.39
CA HIS A 60 6.22 3.33 1.49
C HIS A 60 5.85 2.78 0.12
N ILE A 61 5.76 1.47 0.03
CA ILE A 61 5.20 0.79 -1.12
C ILE A 61 3.67 0.98 -1.10
N PRO A 62 3.01 1.21 -2.25
CA PRO A 62 1.56 1.34 -2.30
C PRO A 62 0.86 0.14 -1.65
N GLY A 63 -0.14 0.40 -0.86
CA GLY A 63 -0.90 -0.64 -0.17
C GLY A 63 -1.62 -0.13 1.07
N GLY A 64 -2.29 -1.04 1.75
CA GLY A 64 -3.06 -0.70 2.94
C GLY A 64 -3.62 -1.92 3.64
N HIS A 65 -4.58 -1.70 4.52
CA HIS A 65 -5.27 -2.77 5.21
C HIS A 65 -6.18 -3.54 4.25
N ILE A 66 -6.20 -4.86 4.44
CA ILE A 66 -7.24 -5.71 3.87
C ILE A 66 -8.53 -5.38 4.61
N GLU A 67 -9.66 -5.32 3.92
CA GLU A 67 -10.96 -5.16 4.54
C GLU A 67 -11.58 -6.53 4.83
N ILE A 68 -12.40 -6.61 5.87
CA ILE A 68 -13.11 -7.85 6.19
C ILE A 68 -14.00 -8.24 5.02
N GLY A 69 -13.85 -9.47 4.54
CA GLY A 69 -14.62 -10.01 3.43
C GLY A 69 -13.97 -9.89 2.05
N GLU A 70 -12.82 -9.22 1.94
CA GLU A 70 -12.02 -9.24 0.71
C GLU A 70 -10.76 -10.10 0.88
N ASP A 71 -10.29 -10.72 -0.18
CA ASP A 71 -9.01 -11.39 -0.15
C ASP A 71 -7.85 -10.39 -0.37
N SER A 72 -6.62 -10.82 -0.11
CA SER A 72 -5.45 -9.96 -0.20
C SER A 72 -5.17 -9.44 -1.61
N LYS A 73 -5.58 -10.19 -2.65
CA LYS A 73 -5.44 -9.79 -4.05
C LYS A 73 -6.46 -8.72 -4.43
N GLU A 74 -7.71 -8.89 -4.03
CA GLU A 74 -8.76 -7.87 -4.18
C GLU A 74 -8.34 -6.58 -3.48
N ALA A 75 -7.83 -6.70 -2.26
CA ALA A 75 -7.36 -5.59 -1.46
C ALA A 75 -6.24 -4.80 -2.16
N VAL A 76 -5.21 -5.47 -2.68
CA VAL A 76 -4.11 -4.77 -3.36
C VAL A 76 -4.58 -4.07 -4.63
N ILE A 77 -5.48 -4.67 -5.39
CA ILE A 77 -6.06 -4.06 -6.59
C ILE A 77 -6.85 -2.80 -6.22
N ARG A 78 -7.64 -2.85 -5.16
CA ARG A 78 -8.38 -1.70 -4.63
C ARG A 78 -7.44 -0.59 -4.16
N GLU A 79 -6.43 -0.91 -3.35
CA GLU A 79 -5.47 0.07 -2.84
C GLU A 79 -4.67 0.75 -3.97
N ILE A 80 -4.22 0.00 -4.97
CA ILE A 80 -3.55 0.57 -6.15
C ILE A 80 -4.46 1.54 -6.89
N LYS A 81 -5.75 1.21 -7.04
CA LYS A 81 -6.72 2.11 -7.66
C LYS A 81 -6.94 3.38 -6.83
N GLU A 82 -7.10 3.23 -5.52
CA GLU A 82 -7.34 4.35 -4.60
C GLU A 82 -6.13 5.29 -4.49
N GLU A 83 -4.93 4.75 -4.30
CA GLU A 83 -3.73 5.55 -4.06
C GLU A 83 -3.08 6.10 -5.33
N ILE A 84 -3.12 5.35 -6.42
CA ILE A 84 -2.39 5.67 -7.66
C ILE A 84 -3.35 6.05 -8.79
N GLY A 85 -4.61 5.62 -8.73
CA GLY A 85 -5.60 5.80 -9.79
C GLY A 85 -5.35 4.90 -11.00
N CYS A 86 -4.63 3.81 -10.81
CA CYS A 86 -4.22 2.88 -11.85
C CYS A 86 -5.07 1.62 -11.83
N ASP A 87 -5.46 1.14 -13.02
CA ASP A 87 -6.06 -0.17 -13.18
C ASP A 87 -4.96 -1.24 -13.25
N VAL A 88 -5.21 -2.38 -12.61
CA VAL A 88 -4.27 -3.50 -12.53
C VAL A 88 -4.61 -4.51 -13.62
N GLN A 89 -3.61 -4.89 -14.42
CA GLN A 89 -3.71 -5.96 -15.41
C GLN A 89 -3.46 -7.32 -14.77
N GLU A 90 -2.40 -7.42 -13.97
CA GLU A 90 -2.02 -8.65 -13.27
C GLU A 90 -1.55 -8.32 -11.85
N ALA A 91 -1.91 -9.17 -10.90
CA ALA A 91 -1.41 -9.16 -9.54
C ALA A 91 -1.02 -10.59 -9.14
N ASN A 92 0.26 -10.81 -8.92
CA ASN A 92 0.82 -12.12 -8.57
C ASN A 92 1.47 -12.06 -7.19
N LEU A 93 1.07 -12.94 -6.30
CA LEU A 93 1.64 -13.02 -4.96
C LEU A 93 3.13 -13.34 -5.04
N PHE A 94 3.93 -12.50 -4.40
CA PHE A 94 5.38 -12.64 -4.35
C PHE A 94 5.85 -13.21 -3.01
N VAL A 95 5.42 -12.61 -1.90
CA VAL A 95 5.82 -13.03 -0.57
C VAL A 95 4.77 -12.64 0.46
N ILE A 96 4.68 -13.43 1.52
CA ILE A 96 3.93 -13.12 2.75
C ILE A 96 4.96 -12.92 3.85
N GLN A 97 4.87 -11.80 4.56
CA GLN A 97 5.82 -11.42 5.60
C GLN A 97 5.08 -11.16 6.91
N GLU A 98 5.65 -11.64 8.00
CA GLU A 98 5.24 -11.23 9.34
C GLU A 98 6.15 -10.11 9.84
N ASN A 99 5.56 -9.09 10.44
CA ASN A 99 6.24 -7.97 11.02
C ASN A 99 5.87 -7.81 12.49
N PHE A 100 6.85 -7.45 13.31
CA PHE A 100 6.69 -7.24 14.75
C PHE A 100 7.30 -5.91 15.13
N TRP A 101 6.53 -5.06 15.81
CA TRP A 101 7.02 -3.75 16.27
C TRP A 101 6.28 -3.30 17.52
N ILE A 102 6.75 -2.22 18.12
CA ILE A 102 6.09 -1.56 19.25
C ILE A 102 5.70 -0.15 18.82
N ARG A 103 4.45 0.20 19.06
CA ARG A 103 3.92 1.55 18.83
C ARG A 103 2.99 1.96 19.97
N ASN A 104 3.26 3.13 20.56
CA ASN A 104 2.46 3.64 21.67
C ASN A 104 2.29 2.62 22.83
N ASN A 105 3.38 1.95 23.20
CA ASN A 105 3.42 0.88 24.20
C ASN A 105 2.57 -0.36 23.88
N ARG A 106 2.15 -0.52 22.63
CA ARG A 106 1.45 -1.74 22.17
C ARG A 106 2.40 -2.64 21.41
N LYS A 107 2.29 -3.93 21.65
CA LYS A 107 2.91 -4.94 20.82
C LYS A 107 2.11 -5.07 19.52
N CYS A 108 2.74 -4.82 18.41
CA CYS A 108 2.11 -4.89 17.10
C CYS A 108 2.62 -6.11 16.33
N HIS A 109 1.70 -6.81 15.71
CA HIS A 109 1.96 -7.95 14.84
C HIS A 109 1.21 -7.71 13.53
N GLY A 110 1.93 -7.73 12.41
CA GLY A 110 1.35 -7.58 11.09
C GLY A 110 1.64 -8.78 10.20
N ILE A 111 0.68 -9.12 9.35
CA ILE A 111 0.88 -10.02 8.21
C ILE A 111 0.67 -9.18 6.96
N GLU A 112 1.67 -9.15 6.09
CA GLU A 112 1.65 -8.39 4.85
C GLU A 112 1.81 -9.31 3.65
N PHE A 113 0.89 -9.15 2.69
CA PHE A 113 0.90 -9.83 1.40
C PHE A 113 1.51 -8.89 0.36
N TYR A 114 2.63 -9.26 -0.24
CA TYR A 114 3.28 -8.48 -1.29
C TYR A 114 2.97 -9.09 -2.65
N TYR A 115 2.41 -8.27 -3.54
CA TYR A 115 2.06 -8.64 -4.91
C TYR A 115 2.96 -7.93 -5.90
N ILE A 116 3.42 -8.63 -6.93
CA ILE A 116 3.98 -7.99 -8.12
C ILE A 116 2.82 -7.53 -8.99
N ILE A 117 2.74 -6.23 -9.24
CA ILE A 117 1.66 -5.59 -9.96
C ILE A 117 2.12 -5.21 -11.36
N LYS A 118 1.32 -5.62 -12.36
CA LYS A 118 1.42 -5.12 -13.71
C LYS A 118 0.27 -4.15 -13.96
N PRO A 119 0.54 -2.84 -14.08
CA PRO A 119 -0.50 -1.86 -14.38
C PRO A 119 -0.97 -1.99 -15.84
N LYS A 120 -2.24 -1.62 -16.10
CA LYS A 120 -2.80 -1.59 -17.46
C LYS A 120 -2.22 -0.46 -18.30
N GLN A 121 -1.87 0.66 -17.65
CA GLN A 121 -1.30 1.83 -18.31
C GLN A 121 0.08 2.15 -17.73
N GLN A 122 0.90 2.79 -18.56
CA GLN A 122 2.19 3.31 -18.12
C GLN A 122 1.97 4.44 -17.10
N LEU A 123 2.69 4.40 -15.99
CA LEU A 123 2.60 5.41 -14.95
C LEU A 123 3.50 6.61 -15.25
N GLN A 124 2.97 7.81 -15.03
CA GLN A 124 3.79 9.01 -14.98
C GLN A 124 4.45 9.09 -13.61
N MET A 125 5.77 9.01 -13.61
CA MET A 125 6.56 8.93 -12.39
C MET A 125 7.54 10.09 -12.33
N ILE A 126 7.72 10.65 -11.13
CA ILE A 126 8.68 11.72 -10.86
C ILE A 126 9.90 11.11 -10.20
N ASP A 127 11.09 11.46 -10.67
CA ASP A 127 12.33 10.96 -10.07
C ASP A 127 12.51 11.49 -8.64
N CYS A 128 12.97 10.66 -7.73
CA CYS A 128 13.20 11.01 -6.32
C CYS A 128 14.10 12.24 -6.14
N GLU A 129 15.07 12.39 -7.02
CA GLU A 129 16.00 13.51 -6.98
C GLU A 129 15.35 14.85 -7.32
N LYS A 130 14.15 14.83 -7.90
CA LYS A 130 13.39 16.03 -8.35
C LYS A 130 12.13 16.27 -7.50
N ALA A 131 11.87 15.44 -6.55
CA ALA A 131 10.74 15.56 -5.64
C ALA A 131 11.18 16.25 -4.32
#